data_1aded2e355ec740671527dc5fe230323
#
_entry.id   1aded2e355ec740671527dc5fe230323
#
_cell.length_a   1.000
_cell.length_b   1.000
_cell.length_c   1.000
_cell.angle_alpha   90.00
_cell.angle_beta   90.00
_cell.angle_gamma   90.00
#
_symmetry.space_group_name_H-M   'P 1'
#
loop_
_entity.id
_entity.type
_entity.pdbx_description
1 polymer ?
#
loop_
_entity_poly.entity_id
_entity_poly.type
_entity_poly.pdbx_seq_one_letter_code
_entity_poly.pdbx_strand_id
1 'polypeptide(L)'
;KEVIKSDIKLSGFTLRNPLKDNGHQAYHIDGLPRKNEHDPFHGVLCAIFLDDSTTENGSTRIIPKSHKKLGYPDEYIDPNHSQKNEIRANLKAGSMLILNINTWHAGSKNLDGKPRKSIFIQIKRRDEAQLLNYKKYLKKSTLKELSSPLKYLLAVRDNDPTQEEMSIGPGAEYRKKFGK
;
A
#
# COMPACT_ATOMS: atom_id res chain seq x y z
N LYS A 1 -15.74 4.67 -1.41
CA LYS A 1 -16.25 4.73 -2.80
C LYS A 1 -16.03 6.09 -3.47
N GLU A 2 -16.09 7.19 -2.73
CA GLU A 2 -15.95 8.56 -3.27
C GLU A 2 -14.63 8.78 -4.04
N VAL A 3 -13.51 8.30 -3.53
CA VAL A 3 -12.19 8.45 -4.18
C VAL A 3 -12.05 7.51 -5.39
N ILE A 4 -12.48 6.25 -5.22
CA ILE A 4 -12.26 5.19 -6.20
C ILE A 4 -13.34 5.20 -7.29
N LYS A 5 -14.53 5.74 -6.99
CA LYS A 5 -15.72 5.81 -7.87
C LYS A 5 -16.10 4.46 -8.51
N SER A 6 -15.91 3.38 -7.78
CA SER A 6 -16.19 2.00 -8.22
C SER A 6 -16.50 1.13 -7.02
N ASP A 7 -16.96 -0.09 -7.28
CA ASP A 7 -16.97 -1.14 -6.28
C ASP A 7 -15.54 -1.48 -5.86
N ILE A 8 -15.41 -1.90 -4.60
CA ILE A 8 -14.12 -2.11 -3.94
C ILE A 8 -13.95 -3.54 -3.46
N LYS A 9 -12.68 -3.93 -3.32
CA LYS A 9 -12.26 -5.14 -2.62
C LYS A 9 -11.01 -4.88 -1.78
N LEU A 10 -10.82 -5.68 -0.75
CA LEU A 10 -9.61 -5.71 0.03
C LEU A 10 -8.55 -6.45 -0.80
N SER A 11 -7.48 -5.75 -1.14
CA SER A 11 -6.42 -6.29 -2.01
C SER A 11 -5.29 -6.92 -1.21
N GLY A 12 -4.86 -6.28 -0.13
CA GLY A 12 -3.78 -6.76 0.70
C GLY A 12 -3.94 -6.35 2.15
N PHE A 13 -3.35 -7.14 3.03
CA PHE A 13 -3.28 -6.88 4.46
C PHE A 13 -1.90 -7.31 4.95
N THR A 14 -1.12 -6.38 5.50
CA THR A 14 0.22 -6.67 6.00
C THR A 14 0.48 -5.97 7.32
N LEU A 15 1.20 -6.66 8.22
CA LEU A 15 1.76 -6.07 9.42
C LEU A 15 3.21 -5.67 9.14
N ARG A 16 3.61 -4.48 9.57
CA ARG A 16 4.97 -4.00 9.47
C ARG A 16 5.49 -3.57 10.84
N ASN A 17 6.71 -4.00 11.15
CA ASN A 17 7.45 -3.59 12.34
C ASN A 17 8.94 -3.50 11.98
N PRO A 18 9.42 -2.38 11.44
CA PRO A 18 10.83 -2.23 11.09
C PRO A 18 11.68 -2.29 12.36
N LEU A 19 12.68 -3.16 12.36
CA LEU A 19 13.67 -3.26 13.41
C LEU A 19 14.65 -2.08 13.34
N LYS A 20 15.48 -1.92 14.39
CA LYS A 20 16.55 -0.92 14.41
C LYS A 20 17.40 -1.02 13.14
N ASP A 21 17.75 0.12 12.59
CA ASP A 21 18.54 0.28 11.36
C ASP A 21 17.88 -0.22 10.06
N ASN A 22 16.65 -0.71 10.14
CA ASN A 22 15.87 -1.17 8.99
C ASN A 22 14.67 -0.26 8.69
N GLY A 23 13.94 -0.58 7.62
CA GLY A 23 12.69 0.09 7.26
C GLY A 23 12.83 1.18 6.20
N HIS A 24 14.06 1.54 5.79
CA HIS A 24 14.25 2.47 4.68
C HIS A 24 13.72 1.87 3.37
N GLN A 25 12.99 2.66 2.62
CA GLN A 25 12.49 2.33 1.30
C GLN A 25 12.79 3.48 0.33
N ALA A 26 12.95 3.15 -0.94
CA ALA A 26 12.87 4.14 -2.00
C ALA A 26 11.43 4.64 -2.13
N TYR A 27 11.23 5.86 -2.62
CA TYR A 27 9.90 6.35 -2.97
C TYR A 27 9.25 5.46 -4.01
N HIS A 28 8.02 5.07 -3.76
CA HIS A 28 7.24 4.18 -4.62
C HIS A 28 5.76 4.54 -4.59
N ILE A 29 5.00 3.88 -5.43
CA ILE A 29 3.55 3.82 -5.41
C ILE A 29 3.12 2.37 -5.14
N ASP A 30 1.97 2.19 -4.53
CA ASP A 30 1.40 0.86 -4.24
C ASP A 30 0.45 0.36 -5.34
N GLY A 31 0.18 1.18 -6.33
CA GLY A 31 -0.65 0.88 -7.49
C GLY A 31 0.16 0.84 -8.79
N LEU A 32 -0.52 0.53 -9.90
CA LEU A 32 0.03 0.83 -11.22
C LEU A 32 0.00 2.35 -11.46
N PRO A 33 0.97 2.90 -12.19
CA PRO A 33 0.94 4.31 -12.55
C PRO A 33 -0.24 4.58 -13.48
N ARG A 34 -0.86 5.75 -13.33
CA ARG A 34 -1.83 6.22 -14.31
C ARG A 34 -1.12 6.58 -15.61
N LYS A 35 -1.72 6.25 -16.74
CA LYS A 35 -1.16 6.53 -18.07
C LYS A 35 -1.57 7.90 -18.60
N ASN A 36 -2.72 8.40 -18.16
CA ASN A 36 -3.23 9.73 -18.51
C ASN A 36 -4.01 10.34 -17.35
N GLU A 37 -4.31 11.63 -17.43
CA GLU A 37 -4.97 12.40 -16.36
C GLU A 37 -6.42 11.96 -16.10
N HIS A 38 -7.07 11.32 -17.06
CA HIS A 38 -8.45 10.86 -16.95
C HIS A 38 -8.56 9.44 -16.38
N ASP A 39 -7.45 8.72 -16.27
CA ASP A 39 -7.45 7.39 -15.68
C ASP A 39 -7.98 7.44 -14.24
N PRO A 40 -8.87 6.53 -13.85
CA PRO A 40 -9.38 6.50 -12.49
C PRO A 40 -8.26 6.15 -11.50
N PHE A 41 -8.44 6.53 -10.25
CA PHE A 41 -7.58 6.07 -9.17
C PHE A 41 -7.88 4.60 -8.84
N HIS A 42 -6.83 3.81 -8.74
CA HIS A 42 -6.91 2.35 -8.57
C HIS A 42 -7.29 1.92 -7.15
N GLY A 43 -7.00 2.73 -6.13
CA GLY A 43 -7.29 2.37 -4.75
C GLY A 43 -6.79 3.35 -3.71
N VAL A 44 -6.91 2.92 -2.46
CA VAL A 44 -6.39 3.61 -1.29
C VAL A 44 -5.59 2.66 -0.41
N LEU A 45 -4.56 3.20 0.22
CA LEU A 45 -3.77 2.57 1.27
C LEU A 45 -4.22 3.14 2.60
N CYS A 46 -4.62 2.28 3.54
CA CYS A 46 -4.89 2.65 4.93
C CYS A 46 -3.79 2.05 5.81
N ALA A 47 -3.11 2.88 6.59
CA ALA A 47 -2.12 2.43 7.57
C ALA A 47 -2.62 2.76 8.97
N ILE A 48 -2.90 1.74 9.78
CA ILE A 48 -3.30 1.87 11.19
C ILE A 48 -2.05 1.70 12.04
N PHE A 49 -1.73 2.68 12.86
CA PHE A 49 -0.55 2.67 13.72
C PHE A 49 -0.89 2.10 15.09
N LEU A 50 -0.21 1.02 15.47
CA LEU A 50 -0.37 0.37 16.77
C LEU A 50 0.60 0.95 17.83
N ASP A 51 1.68 1.57 17.37
CA ASP A 51 2.65 2.32 18.17
C ASP A 51 2.76 3.75 17.62
N ASP A 52 3.31 4.68 18.41
CA ASP A 52 3.64 6.01 17.91
C ASP A 52 4.61 5.93 16.73
N SER A 53 4.35 6.69 15.70
CA SER A 53 5.23 6.85 14.54
C SER A 53 5.95 8.19 14.65
N THR A 54 7.27 8.18 14.72
CA THR A 54 8.12 9.37 14.84
C THR A 54 9.21 9.38 13.79
N THR A 55 9.86 10.50 13.63
CA THR A 55 11.03 10.60 12.74
C THR A 55 12.13 9.61 13.12
N GLU A 56 12.34 9.42 14.43
CA GLU A 56 13.41 8.59 14.99
C GLU A 56 13.15 7.10 14.80
N ASN A 57 11.89 6.64 14.96
CA ASN A 57 11.54 5.23 14.72
C ASN A 57 11.11 4.94 13.27
N GLY A 58 11.29 5.90 12.37
CA GLY A 58 11.22 5.70 10.93
C GLY A 58 9.85 5.96 10.31
N SER A 59 9.21 7.10 10.65
CA SER A 59 7.92 7.51 10.08
C SER A 59 7.90 7.48 8.56
N THR A 60 6.71 7.27 8.00
CA THR A 60 6.50 7.27 6.55
C THR A 60 6.71 8.68 5.99
N ARG A 61 7.53 8.77 4.95
CA ARG A 61 7.74 9.98 4.13
C ARG A 61 6.69 10.00 3.03
N ILE A 62 6.15 11.18 2.74
CA ILE A 62 5.06 11.35 1.76
C ILE A 62 5.35 12.60 0.95
N ILE A 63 5.18 12.54 -0.37
CA ILE A 63 5.22 13.71 -1.23
C ILE A 63 3.78 14.15 -1.54
N PRO A 64 3.32 15.27 -0.98
CA PRO A 64 1.96 15.74 -1.20
C PRO A 64 1.66 15.97 -2.68
N LYS A 65 0.42 15.66 -3.10
CA LYS A 65 -0.08 15.82 -4.47
C LYS A 65 0.60 14.97 -5.55
N SER A 66 1.57 14.14 -5.20
CA SER A 66 2.30 13.29 -6.16
C SER A 66 1.40 12.27 -6.86
N HIS A 67 0.28 11.86 -6.25
CA HIS A 67 -0.72 10.99 -6.89
C HIS A 67 -1.31 11.55 -8.19
N LYS A 68 -1.12 12.85 -8.45
CA LYS A 68 -1.55 13.48 -9.72
C LYS A 68 -0.53 13.29 -10.85
N LYS A 69 0.70 12.93 -10.52
CA LYS A 69 1.73 12.65 -11.53
C LYS A 69 1.41 11.35 -12.27
N LEU A 70 1.84 11.29 -13.51
CA LEU A 70 1.79 10.09 -14.34
C LEU A 70 3.15 9.39 -14.24
N GLY A 71 3.18 8.07 -14.40
CA GLY A 71 4.43 7.31 -14.30
C GLY A 71 4.88 7.01 -12.87
N TYR A 72 6.12 6.61 -12.74
CA TYR A 72 6.75 6.23 -11.47
C TYR A 72 7.58 7.36 -10.86
N PRO A 73 7.85 7.33 -9.52
CA PRO A 73 8.65 8.36 -8.86
C PRO A 73 10.03 8.60 -9.48
N ASP A 74 10.72 7.53 -9.91
CA ASP A 74 12.07 7.57 -10.49
C ASP A 74 12.14 8.28 -11.85
N GLU A 75 11.02 8.54 -12.48
CA GLU A 75 10.94 9.36 -13.68
C GLU A 75 11.04 10.87 -13.37
N TYR A 76 10.90 11.27 -12.10
CA TYR A 76 10.80 12.67 -11.67
C TYR A 76 11.79 13.05 -10.58
N ILE A 77 12.20 12.10 -9.75
CA ILE A 77 13.08 12.32 -8.59
C ILE A 77 14.05 11.16 -8.42
N ASP A 78 15.13 11.37 -7.66
CA ASP A 78 15.89 10.25 -7.12
C ASP A 78 15.08 9.63 -5.96
N PRO A 79 14.54 8.42 -6.13
CA PRO A 79 13.64 7.83 -5.15
C PRO A 79 14.34 7.39 -3.84
N ASN A 80 15.66 7.32 -3.83
CA ASN A 80 16.43 6.88 -2.67
C ASN A 80 16.71 8.00 -1.67
N HIS A 81 16.59 9.26 -2.10
CA HIS A 81 16.92 10.42 -1.29
C HIS A 81 15.70 11.18 -0.80
N SER A 82 15.87 11.90 0.31
CA SER A 82 14.85 12.81 0.84
C SER A 82 14.55 13.93 -0.15
N GLN A 83 13.29 14.35 -0.21
CA GLN A 83 12.83 15.39 -1.12
C GLN A 83 12.46 16.67 -0.33
N LYS A 84 12.74 17.83 -0.91
CA LYS A 84 12.50 19.13 -0.24
C LYS A 84 11.04 19.34 0.22
N ASN A 85 10.09 18.78 -0.51
CA ASN A 85 8.66 18.91 -0.25
C ASN A 85 8.04 17.69 0.43
N GLU A 86 8.87 16.76 0.97
CA GLU A 86 8.34 15.63 1.72
C GLU A 86 7.75 16.08 3.07
N ILE A 87 6.72 15.38 3.48
CA ILE A 87 6.19 15.46 4.85
C ILE A 87 6.37 14.11 5.53
N ARG A 88 6.49 14.13 6.86
CA ARG A 88 6.61 12.92 7.67
C ARG A 88 5.32 12.65 8.43
N ALA A 89 4.83 11.43 8.33
CA ALA A 89 3.66 10.96 9.05
C ALA A 89 4.04 10.64 10.52
N ASN A 90 4.34 11.69 11.30
CA ASN A 90 4.52 11.55 12.74
C ASN A 90 3.13 11.48 13.38
N LEU A 91 2.74 10.31 13.85
CA LEU A 91 1.38 9.99 14.26
C LEU A 91 1.37 9.24 15.59
N LYS A 92 0.33 9.44 16.38
CA LYS A 92 0.11 8.71 17.62
C LYS A 92 -0.46 7.31 17.36
N ALA A 93 -0.18 6.38 18.26
CA ALA A 93 -0.86 5.08 18.30
C ALA A 93 -2.37 5.26 18.23
N GLY A 94 -3.04 4.39 17.47
CA GLY A 94 -4.47 4.48 17.16
C GLY A 94 -4.83 5.37 15.98
N SER A 95 -3.88 6.16 15.44
CA SER A 95 -4.11 6.96 14.24
C SER A 95 -4.22 6.08 12.99
N MET A 96 -4.97 6.58 12.00
CA MET A 96 -5.04 6.00 10.67
C MET A 96 -4.56 7.02 9.63
N LEU A 97 -3.59 6.64 8.83
CA LEU A 97 -3.16 7.36 7.63
C LEU A 97 -3.85 6.77 6.41
N ILE A 98 -4.52 7.60 5.63
CA ILE A 98 -5.16 7.19 4.39
C ILE A 98 -4.50 7.91 3.22
N LEU A 99 -3.97 7.15 2.27
CA LEU A 99 -3.33 7.67 1.06
C LEU A 99 -4.01 7.11 -0.19
N ASN A 100 -4.04 7.89 -1.26
CA ASN A 100 -4.23 7.33 -2.59
C ASN A 100 -3.01 6.44 -2.90
N ILE A 101 -3.22 5.23 -3.44
CA ILE A 101 -2.12 4.28 -3.70
C ILE A 101 -1.08 4.78 -4.70
N ASN A 102 -1.41 5.81 -5.49
CA ASN A 102 -0.48 6.48 -6.38
C ASN A 102 0.29 7.63 -5.70
N THR A 103 0.04 7.91 -4.42
CA THR A 103 0.85 8.89 -3.68
C THR A 103 2.26 8.33 -3.48
N TRP A 104 3.26 9.11 -3.86
CA TRP A 104 4.66 8.74 -3.64
C TRP A 104 4.97 8.76 -2.15
N HIS A 105 5.37 7.62 -1.64
CA HIS A 105 5.68 7.46 -0.23
C HIS A 105 6.81 6.47 -0.03
N ALA A 106 7.41 6.51 1.15
CA ALA A 106 8.52 5.65 1.51
C ALA A 106 8.62 5.48 3.02
N GLY A 107 9.02 4.32 3.49
CA GLY A 107 9.44 4.12 4.88
C GLY A 107 10.77 4.81 5.14
N SER A 108 10.95 5.33 6.35
CA SER A 108 12.25 5.79 6.84
C SER A 108 12.93 4.71 7.67
N LYS A 109 14.25 4.86 7.82
CA LYS A 109 15.06 4.01 8.69
C LYS A 109 14.63 4.20 10.16
N ASN A 110 14.45 3.12 10.89
CA ASN A 110 14.26 3.15 12.35
C ASN A 110 15.61 3.33 13.02
N LEU A 111 15.89 4.51 13.55
CA LEU A 111 17.18 4.88 14.14
C LEU A 111 17.24 4.55 15.63
N ASP A 112 16.15 4.75 16.38
CA ASP A 112 16.11 4.58 17.83
C ASP A 112 15.77 3.15 18.29
N GLY A 113 15.32 2.29 17.36
CA GLY A 113 14.97 0.90 17.64
C GLY A 113 13.64 0.70 18.35
N LYS A 114 12.89 1.76 18.62
CA LYS A 114 11.55 1.62 19.21
C LYS A 114 10.59 0.96 18.26
N PRO A 115 9.62 0.17 18.74
CA PRO A 115 8.61 -0.43 17.89
C PRO A 115 7.82 0.61 17.09
N ARG A 116 7.49 0.28 15.85
CA ARG A 116 6.56 1.03 15.01
C ARG A 116 5.68 0.04 14.25
N LYS A 117 4.89 -0.70 15.01
CA LYS A 117 3.96 -1.65 14.43
C LYS A 117 2.82 -0.90 13.75
N SER A 118 2.54 -1.29 12.53
CA SER A 118 1.45 -0.73 11.75
C SER A 118 0.83 -1.79 10.85
N ILE A 119 -0.48 -1.69 10.67
CA ILE A 119 -1.27 -2.55 9.80
C ILE A 119 -1.55 -1.79 8.52
N PHE A 120 -1.09 -2.31 7.39
CA PHE A 120 -1.34 -1.75 6.07
C PHE A 120 -2.46 -2.53 5.39
N ILE A 121 -3.47 -1.82 4.97
CA ILE A 121 -4.66 -2.36 4.29
C ILE A 121 -4.75 -1.68 2.93
N GLN A 122 -4.66 -2.46 1.86
CA GLN A 122 -4.91 -1.96 0.52
C GLN A 122 -6.33 -2.26 0.08
N ILE A 123 -7.08 -1.21 -0.24
CA ILE A 123 -8.41 -1.30 -0.82
C ILE A 123 -8.32 -0.84 -2.26
N LYS A 124 -8.70 -1.70 -3.19
CA LYS A 124 -8.63 -1.44 -4.63
C LYS A 124 -10.01 -1.47 -5.28
N ARG A 125 -10.07 -0.97 -6.50
CA ARG A 125 -11.20 -1.22 -7.40
C ARG A 125 -11.42 -2.72 -7.53
N ARG A 126 -12.68 -3.12 -7.70
CA ARG A 126 -13.02 -4.54 -7.79
C ARG A 126 -12.51 -5.23 -9.04
N ASP A 127 -12.34 -4.49 -10.11
CA ASP A 127 -11.77 -4.94 -11.40
C ASP A 127 -10.22 -5.05 -11.39
N GLU A 128 -9.55 -4.57 -10.33
CA GLU A 128 -8.09 -4.69 -10.19
C GLU A 128 -7.69 -6.03 -9.57
N ALA A 129 -6.48 -6.50 -9.87
CA ALA A 129 -5.94 -7.70 -9.24
C ALA A 129 -5.72 -7.52 -7.73
N GLN A 130 -6.03 -8.55 -6.94
CA GLN A 130 -5.70 -8.59 -5.51
C GLN A 130 -4.23 -8.94 -5.31
N LEU A 131 -3.61 -8.38 -4.27
CA LEU A 131 -2.28 -8.81 -3.83
C LEU A 131 -2.30 -10.19 -3.18
N LEU A 132 -3.39 -10.53 -2.50
CA LEU A 132 -3.59 -11.80 -1.81
C LEU A 132 -4.87 -12.48 -2.31
N ASN A 133 -4.76 -13.71 -2.72
CA ASN A 133 -5.92 -14.54 -3.00
C ASN A 133 -6.46 -15.12 -1.68
N TYR A 134 -7.38 -14.41 -1.02
CA TYR A 134 -7.94 -14.82 0.27
C TYR A 134 -8.66 -16.16 0.22
N LYS A 135 -9.23 -16.54 -0.92
CA LYS A 135 -9.87 -17.85 -1.12
C LYS A 135 -8.88 -19.00 -0.94
N LYS A 136 -7.61 -18.81 -1.37
CA LYS A 136 -6.54 -19.80 -1.20
C LYS A 136 -5.89 -19.77 0.19
N TYR A 137 -5.72 -18.56 0.74
CA TYR A 137 -4.95 -18.37 1.99
C TYR A 137 -5.76 -18.62 3.25
N LEU A 138 -7.07 -18.33 3.23
CA LEU A 138 -7.91 -18.55 4.40
C LEU A 138 -8.28 -20.03 4.57
N LYS A 139 -8.30 -20.50 5.81
CA LYS A 139 -8.78 -21.84 6.13
C LYS A 139 -10.24 -22.00 5.73
N LYS A 140 -10.63 -23.20 5.31
CA LYS A 140 -12.03 -23.50 4.93
C LYS A 140 -13.02 -23.22 6.08
N SER A 141 -12.64 -23.46 7.33
CA SER A 141 -13.44 -23.11 8.52
C SER A 141 -13.69 -21.61 8.59
N THR A 142 -12.64 -20.79 8.49
CA THR A 142 -12.75 -19.32 8.48
C THR A 142 -13.64 -18.82 7.35
N LEU A 143 -13.47 -19.35 6.13
CA LEU A 143 -14.30 -18.98 4.99
C LEU A 143 -15.79 -19.27 5.21
N LYS A 144 -16.13 -20.35 5.93
CA LYS A 144 -17.53 -20.68 6.27
C LYS A 144 -18.14 -19.65 7.23
N GLU A 145 -17.35 -19.20 8.21
CA GLU A 145 -17.78 -18.28 9.27
C GLU A 145 -17.89 -16.81 8.80
N LEU A 146 -17.26 -16.46 7.67
CA LEU A 146 -17.34 -15.09 7.14
C LEU A 146 -18.79 -14.71 6.79
N SER A 147 -19.18 -13.52 7.22
CA SER A 147 -20.43 -12.90 6.78
C SER A 147 -20.43 -12.60 5.28
N SER A 148 -21.62 -12.48 4.68
CA SER A 148 -21.74 -12.16 3.25
C SER A 148 -21.03 -10.86 2.85
N PRO A 149 -21.08 -9.74 3.61
CA PRO A 149 -20.32 -8.55 3.30
C PRO A 149 -18.81 -8.77 3.33
N LEU A 150 -18.29 -9.55 4.30
CA LEU A 150 -16.86 -9.87 4.36
C LEU A 150 -16.44 -10.78 3.18
N LYS A 151 -17.24 -11.79 2.83
CA LYS A 151 -16.99 -12.59 1.62
C LYS A 151 -16.92 -11.75 0.36
N TYR A 152 -17.79 -10.74 0.26
CA TYR A 152 -17.79 -9.80 -0.84
C TYR A 152 -16.52 -8.93 -0.84
N LEU A 153 -16.18 -8.31 0.30
CA LEU A 153 -15.01 -7.44 0.43
C LEU A 153 -13.69 -8.18 0.16
N LEU A 154 -13.58 -9.42 0.62
CA LEU A 154 -12.42 -10.28 0.40
C LEU A 154 -12.39 -10.91 -0.99
N ALA A 155 -13.41 -10.67 -1.81
CA ALA A 155 -13.56 -11.21 -3.17
C ALA A 155 -13.48 -12.75 -3.24
N VAL A 156 -13.85 -13.46 -2.18
CA VAL A 156 -13.78 -14.95 -2.14
C VAL A 156 -14.81 -15.63 -3.04
N ARG A 157 -15.76 -14.87 -3.59
CA ARG A 157 -16.76 -15.32 -4.57
C ARG A 157 -16.39 -14.95 -6.00
N ASP A 158 -15.37 -14.12 -6.21
CA ASP A 158 -14.90 -13.72 -7.52
C ASP A 158 -14.14 -14.88 -8.19
N ASN A 159 -13.92 -14.78 -9.49
CA ASN A 159 -13.01 -15.67 -10.18
C ASN A 159 -11.61 -15.54 -9.60
N ASP A 160 -10.86 -16.63 -9.59
CA ASP A 160 -9.48 -16.60 -9.15
C ASP A 160 -8.69 -15.69 -10.12
N PRO A 161 -7.85 -14.78 -9.60
CA PRO A 161 -6.99 -13.98 -10.45
C PRO A 161 -6.03 -14.91 -11.20
N THR A 162 -5.74 -14.60 -12.44
CA THR A 162 -4.76 -15.34 -13.22
C THR A 162 -3.35 -15.18 -12.63
N GLN A 163 -2.46 -16.10 -12.93
CA GLN A 163 -1.05 -16.01 -12.51
C GLN A 163 -0.41 -14.71 -13.03
N GLU A 164 -0.81 -14.28 -14.21
CA GLU A 164 -0.36 -13.05 -14.83
C GLU A 164 -0.84 -11.82 -14.07
N GLU A 165 -2.12 -11.74 -13.73
CA GLU A 165 -2.70 -10.66 -12.91
C GLU A 165 -2.04 -10.54 -11.53
N MET A 166 -1.68 -11.67 -10.90
CA MET A 166 -0.96 -11.68 -9.62
C MET A 166 0.51 -11.30 -9.74
N SER A 167 1.13 -11.54 -10.90
CA SER A 167 2.54 -11.23 -11.16
C SER A 167 2.80 -9.78 -11.56
N ILE A 168 1.77 -9.05 -12.00
CA ILE A 168 1.83 -7.65 -12.45
C ILE A 168 1.65 -6.64 -11.28
N GLY A 169 1.76 -7.08 -10.03
CA GLY A 169 1.70 -6.16 -8.89
C GLY A 169 2.89 -5.19 -8.87
N PRO A 170 2.70 -3.94 -8.38
CA PRO A 170 3.76 -2.92 -8.34
C PRO A 170 5.08 -3.41 -7.75
N GLY A 171 5.01 -4.33 -6.78
CA GLY A 171 6.18 -4.95 -6.20
C GLY A 171 6.92 -5.92 -7.13
N ALA A 172 6.26 -6.51 -8.13
CA ALA A 172 6.89 -7.40 -9.09
C ALA A 172 7.58 -6.59 -10.19
N GLU A 173 6.95 -5.53 -10.70
CA GLU A 173 7.58 -4.60 -11.65
C GLU A 173 8.74 -3.83 -11.02
N TYR A 174 8.56 -3.37 -9.77
CA TYR A 174 9.62 -2.70 -9.03
C TYR A 174 10.82 -3.63 -8.82
N ARG A 175 10.60 -4.89 -8.45
CA ARG A 175 11.67 -5.89 -8.34
C ARG A 175 12.35 -6.20 -9.67
N LYS A 176 11.59 -6.26 -10.77
CA LYS A 176 12.16 -6.42 -12.12
C LYS A 176 13.05 -5.25 -12.51
N LYS A 177 12.62 -4.02 -12.19
CA LYS A 177 13.30 -2.78 -12.61
C LYS A 177 14.51 -2.44 -11.73
N PHE A 178 14.49 -2.78 -10.44
CA PHE A 178 15.50 -2.37 -9.45
C PHE A 178 16.25 -3.52 -8.79
N GLY A 179 16.04 -4.75 -9.20
CA GLY A 179 16.91 -5.89 -8.92
C GLY A 179 17.11 -6.24 -7.44
N LYS A 180 16.02 -6.27 -6.65
CA LYS A 180 16.09 -6.87 -5.29
C LYS A 180 14.81 -7.57 -4.92
#